data_a5570a7481212b9eb31618d05a6ef2fb
#
_entry.id   a5570a7481212b9eb31618d05a6ef2fb
#
_cell.length_a   1.000
_cell.length_b   1.000
_cell.length_c   1.000
_cell.angle_alpha   90.00
_cell.angle_beta   90.00
_cell.angle_gamma   90.00
#
_symmetry.space_group_name_H-M   'P 1'
#
loop_
_entity.id
_entity.type
_entity.pdbx_description
1 polymer ?
#
loop_
_entity_poly.entity_id
_entity_poly.type
_entity_poly.pdbx_seq_one_letter_code
_entity_poly.pdbx_strand_id
1 'polypeptide(L)'
;MKDRKLHQEGCPQKEVAEQPGYVEASAHARIAEHNDIIASLPADSLLKQILSRDNLNGAYKKVKSNRGTGGVDRMSVDELLPYLREHRLDLLQQIRNGKYKPQPVRRVEIPKEEKGKFRKLGIPTVVDRMIQQAITQVLVPIYEPQFSDSSFGFRPKRGAHDALKQCQAYADEGYVYVVDMDLEKFFDNVCQSKLIEVLSRSVKDGRVISLIHQYLHAGVIRHGMFERSEQGVPQGGPLSPLLSNIMLNELDKELERRGHKFVRYADDCMILCKSRRSAERTLESITRYIEKKLFLKVNRNKTHVAHIRYVKYLGYGFYRKNGKCRLRVHPKSITKMKDRLRFILKRSNGKGNEVRALLLKRFIKGWVLSLIHISEPTRPEPIS
;
A
#
# COMPACT_ATOMS: atom_id res chain seq x y z
N MET A 1 50.78 11.95 -30.26
CA MET A 1 50.28 13.12 -30.98
C MET A 1 49.29 12.68 -32.01
N LYS A 2 48.01 12.92 -31.79
CA LYS A 2 46.96 13.33 -32.73
C LYS A 2 45.61 13.29 -32.04
N ASP A 3 45.14 14.48 -31.77
CA ASP A 3 43.78 14.74 -31.25
C ASP A 3 42.73 14.30 -32.25
N ARG A 4 41.63 13.69 -31.76
CA ARG A 4 40.36 13.58 -32.48
C ARG A 4 39.25 14.27 -31.72
N LYS A 5 38.86 15.40 -32.19
CA LYS A 5 37.62 16.13 -31.85
C LYS A 5 36.42 15.27 -32.27
N LEU A 6 35.49 15.06 -31.35
CA LEU A 6 34.16 14.53 -31.64
C LEU A 6 33.19 15.69 -31.89
N HIS A 7 32.62 15.69 -33.06
CA HIS A 7 31.51 16.57 -33.48
C HIS A 7 30.24 16.19 -32.75
N GLN A 8 29.57 17.19 -32.19
CA GLN A 8 28.19 17.12 -31.78
C GLN A 8 27.29 17.36 -33.01
N GLU A 9 26.49 16.35 -33.36
CA GLU A 9 25.37 16.52 -34.31
C GLU A 9 24.08 16.73 -33.53
N GLY A 10 23.45 17.86 -33.79
CA GLY A 10 22.16 18.24 -33.24
C GLY A 10 21.01 17.49 -33.93
N CYS A 11 20.05 17.08 -33.17
CA CYS A 11 18.82 16.46 -33.63
C CYS A 11 17.76 17.56 -33.91
N PRO A 12 17.03 17.53 -35.02
CA PRO A 12 16.08 18.59 -35.39
C PRO A 12 14.78 18.49 -34.55
N GLN A 13 14.37 19.64 -34.02
CA GLN A 13 13.06 19.85 -33.41
C GLN A 13 11.97 19.79 -34.48
N LYS A 14 10.97 18.91 -34.26
CA LYS A 14 9.67 18.99 -34.95
C LYS A 14 8.65 19.57 -33.97
N GLU A 15 8.15 20.72 -34.36
CA GLU A 15 6.96 21.35 -33.77
C GLU A 15 5.76 20.40 -33.87
N VAL A 16 5.06 20.21 -32.75
CA VAL A 16 3.75 19.54 -32.70
C VAL A 16 2.78 20.55 -32.10
N ALA A 17 1.78 20.88 -32.87
CA ALA A 17 0.72 21.82 -32.55
C ALA A 17 -0.04 21.49 -31.28
N GLU A 18 -0.28 22.49 -30.45
CA GLU A 18 -1.10 22.48 -29.26
C GLU A 18 -2.59 22.38 -29.62
N GLN A 19 -3.32 21.49 -28.93
CA GLN A 19 -4.77 21.58 -28.78
C GLN A 19 -5.11 21.61 -27.26
N PRO A 20 -6.05 22.45 -26.81
CA PRO A 20 -6.25 22.76 -25.42
C PRO A 20 -7.12 21.71 -24.72
N GLY A 21 -6.58 21.08 -23.63
CA GLY A 21 -7.30 20.19 -22.75
C GLY A 21 -7.84 20.91 -21.50
N TYR A 22 -9.14 21.02 -21.38
CA TYR A 22 -9.84 21.71 -20.27
C TYR A 22 -9.89 20.94 -18.94
N VAL A 23 -9.22 19.80 -18.79
CA VAL A 23 -9.30 18.94 -17.58
C VAL A 23 -8.04 18.98 -16.69
N GLU A 24 -6.90 19.42 -17.22
CA GLU A 24 -5.64 19.47 -16.45
C GLU A 24 -5.54 20.63 -15.44
N ALA A 25 -6.22 21.75 -15.71
CA ALA A 25 -6.12 22.95 -14.87
C ALA A 25 -6.66 22.76 -13.44
N SER A 26 -7.69 21.92 -13.22
CA SER A 26 -8.31 21.76 -11.89
C SER A 26 -7.50 20.85 -10.94
N ALA A 27 -6.79 19.87 -11.45
CA ALA A 27 -5.96 18.96 -10.63
C ALA A 27 -4.65 19.65 -10.23
N HIS A 28 -4.01 20.38 -11.15
CA HIS A 28 -2.78 21.14 -10.88
C HIS A 28 -3.02 22.32 -9.94
N ALA A 29 -4.16 23.03 -10.07
CA ALA A 29 -4.54 24.11 -9.16
C ALA A 29 -4.76 23.60 -7.71
N ARG A 30 -5.45 22.48 -7.53
CA ARG A 30 -5.64 21.88 -6.19
C ARG A 30 -4.33 21.39 -5.55
N ILE A 31 -3.39 20.90 -6.34
CA ILE A 31 -2.07 20.47 -5.89
C ILE A 31 -1.23 21.69 -5.50
N ALA A 32 -1.31 22.79 -6.25
CA ALA A 32 -0.61 24.03 -5.94
C ALA A 32 -1.14 24.67 -4.66
N GLU A 33 -2.45 24.85 -4.51
CA GLU A 33 -3.07 25.41 -3.30
C GLU A 33 -2.76 24.56 -2.04
N HIS A 34 -2.72 23.24 -2.17
CA HIS A 34 -2.41 22.36 -1.04
C HIS A 34 -0.93 22.35 -0.68
N ASN A 35 -0.05 22.46 -1.67
CA ASN A 35 1.38 22.63 -1.43
C ASN A 35 1.69 23.97 -0.76
N ASP A 36 0.95 25.03 -1.08
CA ASP A 36 1.10 26.34 -0.44
C ASP A 36 0.63 26.33 1.02
N ILE A 37 -0.44 25.58 1.34
CA ILE A 37 -0.90 25.36 2.72
C ILE A 37 0.14 24.57 3.54
N ILE A 38 0.79 23.57 2.94
CA ILE A 38 1.83 22.76 3.62
C ILE A 38 3.13 23.59 3.76
N ALA A 39 3.49 24.39 2.75
CA ALA A 39 4.66 25.28 2.81
C ALA A 39 4.48 26.40 3.82
N SER A 40 3.25 26.80 4.14
CA SER A 40 2.93 27.83 5.13
C SER A 40 2.90 27.35 6.57
N LEU A 41 2.90 26.03 6.83
CA LEU A 41 2.98 25.50 8.19
C LEU A 41 4.40 25.70 8.74
N PRO A 42 4.56 26.31 9.94
CA PRO A 42 5.88 26.41 10.57
C PRO A 42 6.52 25.01 10.65
N ALA A 43 7.81 24.91 10.34
CA ALA A 43 8.55 23.64 10.35
C ALA A 43 8.37 22.82 11.64
N ASP A 44 8.09 23.50 12.74
CA ASP A 44 7.85 22.91 14.07
C ASP A 44 6.40 22.49 14.35
N SER A 45 5.45 22.72 13.43
CA SER A 45 4.03 22.51 13.73
C SER A 45 3.59 21.06 13.59
N LEU A 46 4.21 20.29 12.70
CA LEU A 46 3.75 18.94 12.35
C LEU A 46 3.96 17.96 13.52
N LEU A 47 5.15 17.95 14.14
CA LEU A 47 5.38 17.13 15.32
C LEU A 47 4.46 17.53 16.49
N LYS A 48 4.18 18.83 16.67
CA LYS A 48 3.22 19.29 17.69
C LYS A 48 1.81 18.74 17.43
N GLN A 49 1.35 18.72 16.18
CA GLN A 49 0.05 18.12 15.80
C GLN A 49 0.04 16.60 16.06
N ILE A 50 1.10 15.87 15.68
CA ILE A 50 1.23 14.44 15.94
C ILE A 50 1.12 14.15 17.43
N LEU A 51 1.78 14.93 18.28
CA LEU A 51 1.82 14.76 19.72
C LEU A 51 0.70 15.49 20.46
N SER A 52 -0.26 16.07 19.76
CA SER A 52 -1.41 16.72 20.39
C SER A 52 -2.27 15.69 21.15
N ARG A 53 -2.91 16.15 22.22
CA ARG A 53 -3.74 15.29 23.09
C ARG A 53 -4.84 14.59 22.31
N ASP A 54 -5.52 15.31 21.44
CA ASP A 54 -6.66 14.77 20.69
C ASP A 54 -6.23 13.75 19.66
N ASN A 55 -5.12 14.00 18.94
CA ASN A 55 -4.56 13.06 17.98
C ASN A 55 -4.05 11.78 18.66
N LEU A 56 -3.35 11.89 19.80
CA LEU A 56 -2.90 10.73 20.56
C LEU A 56 -4.06 9.93 21.14
N ASN A 57 -5.12 10.58 21.63
CA ASN A 57 -6.33 9.91 22.08
C ASN A 57 -7.05 9.17 20.92
N GLY A 58 -7.12 9.78 19.73
CA GLY A 58 -7.62 9.13 18.54
C GLY A 58 -6.80 7.89 18.16
N ALA A 59 -5.48 8.01 18.17
CA ALA A 59 -4.55 6.91 17.90
C ALA A 59 -4.71 5.76 18.92
N TYR A 60 -4.78 6.09 20.22
CA TYR A 60 -5.04 5.11 21.27
C TYR A 60 -6.35 4.34 21.03
N LYS A 61 -7.47 5.08 20.80
CA LYS A 61 -8.78 4.45 20.52
C LYS A 61 -8.72 3.52 19.33
N LYS A 62 -8.03 3.91 18.24
CA LYS A 62 -7.88 3.11 17.02
C LYS A 62 -7.06 1.85 17.27
N VAL A 63 -5.94 1.95 18.02
CA VAL A 63 -5.11 0.80 18.37
C VAL A 63 -5.86 -0.15 19.31
N LYS A 64 -6.60 0.38 20.28
CA LYS A 64 -7.42 -0.42 21.20
C LYS A 64 -8.52 -1.19 20.47
N SER A 65 -9.23 -0.54 19.56
CA SER A 65 -10.30 -1.19 18.77
C SER A 65 -9.78 -2.33 17.88
N ASN A 66 -8.52 -2.26 17.43
CA ASN A 66 -7.91 -3.27 16.57
C ASN A 66 -7.49 -4.56 17.32
N ARG A 67 -7.50 -4.60 18.64
CA ARG A 67 -7.22 -5.78 19.50
C ARG A 67 -6.04 -6.64 19.01
N GLY A 68 -4.95 -6.02 18.58
CA GLY A 68 -3.78 -6.73 18.03
C GLY A 68 -2.91 -7.33 19.14
N THR A 69 -2.18 -8.40 18.82
CA THR A 69 -1.24 -9.05 19.76
C THR A 69 -0.05 -8.15 20.10
N GLY A 70 0.60 -8.39 21.24
CA GLY A 70 1.80 -7.66 21.70
C GLY A 70 2.99 -7.80 20.76
N GLY A 71 3.87 -6.81 20.82
CA GLY A 71 5.15 -6.78 20.09
C GLY A 71 6.21 -7.70 20.69
N VAL A 72 7.46 -7.24 20.69
CA VAL A 72 8.60 -7.93 21.33
C VAL A 72 8.52 -7.89 22.85
N ASP A 73 7.92 -6.83 23.40
CA ASP A 73 7.66 -6.59 24.82
C ASP A 73 6.49 -7.44 25.36
N ARG A 74 5.74 -8.10 24.48
CA ARG A 74 4.52 -8.87 24.79
C ARG A 74 3.41 -8.05 25.44
N MET A 75 3.54 -6.73 25.56
CA MET A 75 2.51 -5.84 26.13
C MET A 75 1.20 -6.01 25.35
N SER A 76 0.11 -6.22 26.07
CA SER A 76 -1.24 -6.27 25.50
C SER A 76 -1.79 -4.87 25.25
N VAL A 77 -2.86 -4.77 24.45
CA VAL A 77 -3.52 -3.48 24.20
C VAL A 77 -4.19 -2.91 25.45
N ASP A 78 -4.60 -3.77 26.38
CA ASP A 78 -5.26 -3.33 27.62
C ASP A 78 -4.27 -2.74 28.63
N GLU A 79 -3.01 -3.15 28.58
CA GLU A 79 -1.92 -2.61 29.41
C GLU A 79 -1.42 -1.25 28.91
N LEU A 80 -1.77 -0.84 27.69
CA LEU A 80 -1.32 0.42 27.11
C LEU A 80 -1.76 1.65 27.94
N LEU A 81 -2.99 1.66 28.44
CA LEU A 81 -3.50 2.80 29.20
C LEU A 81 -2.83 2.97 30.58
N PRO A 82 -2.67 1.93 31.40
CA PRO A 82 -1.84 1.97 32.60
C PRO A 82 -0.43 2.48 32.33
N TYR A 83 0.24 1.89 31.34
CA TYR A 83 1.59 2.32 30.92
C TYR A 83 1.66 3.82 30.57
N LEU A 84 0.72 4.33 29.77
CA LEU A 84 0.69 5.75 29.39
C LEU A 84 0.39 6.69 30.57
N ARG A 85 -0.35 6.25 31.58
CA ARG A 85 -0.58 7.08 32.79
C ARG A 85 0.72 7.37 33.54
N GLU A 86 1.62 6.42 33.55
CA GLU A 86 2.91 6.52 34.24
C GLU A 86 4.00 7.17 33.37
N HIS A 87 4.13 6.75 32.09
CA HIS A 87 5.29 7.08 31.27
C HIS A 87 5.03 8.13 30.17
N ARG A 88 3.80 8.68 30.07
CA ARG A 88 3.44 9.59 28.95
C ARG A 88 4.36 10.79 28.84
N LEU A 89 4.69 11.43 29.94
CA LEU A 89 5.47 12.70 29.92
C LEU A 89 6.87 12.44 29.40
N ASP A 90 7.51 11.39 29.90
CA ASP A 90 8.85 10.99 29.47
C ASP A 90 8.86 10.56 27.98
N LEU A 91 7.88 9.73 27.56
CA LEU A 91 7.70 9.32 26.17
C LEU A 91 7.60 10.53 25.23
N LEU A 92 6.74 11.50 25.54
CA LEU A 92 6.57 12.69 24.74
C LEU A 92 7.83 13.57 24.71
N GLN A 93 8.54 13.66 25.82
CA GLN A 93 9.81 14.41 25.89
C GLN A 93 10.90 13.74 25.08
N GLN A 94 11.02 12.41 25.14
CA GLN A 94 11.96 11.64 24.30
C GLN A 94 11.69 11.86 22.81
N ILE A 95 10.41 11.83 22.38
CA ILE A 95 10.05 12.06 20.97
C ILE A 95 10.38 13.51 20.55
N ARG A 96 10.01 14.51 21.36
CA ARG A 96 10.32 15.92 21.07
C ARG A 96 11.81 16.20 20.95
N ASN A 97 12.62 15.53 21.78
CA ASN A 97 14.07 15.68 21.80
C ASN A 97 14.78 14.79 20.76
N GLY A 98 14.04 14.01 19.94
CA GLY A 98 14.62 13.08 18.97
C GLY A 98 15.35 11.89 19.58
N LYS A 99 15.17 11.65 20.89
CA LYS A 99 15.82 10.56 21.65
C LYS A 99 15.02 9.27 21.69
N TYR A 100 13.75 9.30 21.25
CA TYR A 100 12.91 8.11 21.22
C TYR A 100 13.47 7.08 20.23
N LYS A 101 13.64 5.84 20.70
CA LYS A 101 14.10 4.73 19.88
C LYS A 101 12.97 3.68 19.76
N PRO A 102 12.37 3.52 18.56
CA PRO A 102 11.39 2.48 18.34
C PRO A 102 11.95 1.09 18.62
N GLN A 103 11.12 0.23 19.20
CA GLN A 103 11.51 -1.16 19.44
C GLN A 103 11.51 -1.98 18.14
N PRO A 104 12.36 -3.01 18.04
CA PRO A 104 12.32 -3.93 16.90
C PRO A 104 10.94 -4.58 16.74
N VAL A 105 10.54 -4.85 15.50
CA VAL A 105 9.27 -5.54 15.26
C VAL A 105 9.41 -7.04 15.48
N ARG A 106 8.43 -7.66 16.12
CA ARG A 106 8.37 -9.11 16.27
C ARG A 106 7.92 -9.77 14.97
N ARG A 107 8.77 -10.60 14.36
CA ARG A 107 8.48 -11.31 13.12
C ARG A 107 7.55 -12.48 13.34
N VAL A 108 6.48 -12.54 12.53
CA VAL A 108 5.57 -13.69 12.45
C VAL A 108 5.44 -14.09 10.99
N GLU A 109 5.54 -15.39 10.71
CA GLU A 109 5.40 -15.94 9.38
C GLU A 109 3.99 -16.52 9.21
N ILE A 110 3.23 -15.97 8.25
CA ILE A 110 1.88 -16.45 7.93
C ILE A 110 1.96 -17.21 6.60
N PRO A 111 1.51 -18.47 6.53
CA PRO A 111 1.52 -19.24 5.28
C PRO A 111 0.77 -18.52 4.16
N LYS A 112 1.40 -18.42 2.99
CA LYS A 112 0.72 -17.99 1.76
C LYS A 112 -0.06 -19.16 1.17
N GLU A 113 -0.85 -18.87 0.15
CA GLU A 113 -1.64 -19.88 -0.57
C GLU A 113 -0.76 -20.88 -1.33
N GLU A 114 0.39 -20.45 -1.81
CA GLU A 114 1.39 -21.30 -2.42
C GLU A 114 2.12 -22.09 -1.34
N LYS A 115 2.09 -23.43 -1.45
CA LYS A 115 2.77 -24.33 -0.50
C LYS A 115 4.24 -23.93 -0.33
N GLY A 116 4.68 -23.85 0.92
CA GLY A 116 6.07 -23.50 1.26
C GLY A 116 6.42 -22.02 1.21
N LYS A 117 5.48 -21.13 0.82
CA LYS A 117 5.71 -19.69 0.86
C LYS A 117 5.02 -19.05 2.07
N PHE A 118 5.72 -18.11 2.71
CA PHE A 118 5.24 -17.39 3.89
C PHE A 118 5.19 -15.89 3.61
N ARG A 119 4.21 -15.21 4.24
CA ARG A 119 4.18 -13.76 4.35
C ARG A 119 4.84 -13.38 5.67
N LYS A 120 5.84 -12.56 5.62
CA LYS A 120 6.57 -12.07 6.78
C LYS A 120 5.84 -10.85 7.35
N LEU A 121 5.20 -11.00 8.51
CA LEU A 121 4.52 -9.92 9.19
C LEU A 121 5.39 -9.41 10.36
N GLY A 122 5.57 -8.10 10.48
CA GLY A 122 6.23 -7.48 11.61
C GLY A 122 5.18 -6.89 12.56
N ILE A 123 5.23 -7.28 13.82
CA ILE A 123 4.32 -6.78 14.86
C ILE A 123 5.08 -5.78 15.73
N PRO A 124 4.83 -4.46 15.60
CA PRO A 124 5.41 -3.46 16.49
C PRO A 124 4.85 -3.56 17.90
N THR A 125 5.52 -2.98 18.88
CA THR A 125 4.97 -2.83 20.24
C THR A 125 3.67 -2.02 20.20
N VAL A 126 2.87 -2.12 21.24
CA VAL A 126 1.59 -1.39 21.31
C VAL A 126 1.82 0.12 21.35
N VAL A 127 2.88 0.55 22.05
CA VAL A 127 3.32 1.96 22.12
C VAL A 127 3.72 2.45 20.73
N ASP A 128 4.58 1.72 20.03
CA ASP A 128 4.99 2.06 18.67
C ASP A 128 3.82 2.11 17.70
N ARG A 129 2.87 1.17 17.82
CA ARG A 129 1.63 1.22 17.01
C ARG A 129 0.82 2.49 17.25
N MET A 130 0.73 2.95 18.48
CA MET A 130 0.03 4.18 18.83
C MET A 130 0.74 5.40 18.22
N ILE A 131 2.05 5.49 18.32
CA ILE A 131 2.82 6.59 17.73
C ILE A 131 2.73 6.56 16.20
N GLN A 132 2.91 5.41 15.57
CA GLN A 132 2.74 5.24 14.12
C GLN A 132 1.33 5.62 13.66
N GLN A 133 0.30 5.25 14.44
CA GLN A 133 -1.09 5.65 14.14
C GLN A 133 -1.27 7.16 14.27
N ALA A 134 -0.66 7.81 15.27
CA ALA A 134 -0.71 9.25 15.43
C ALA A 134 -0.03 9.99 14.26
N ILE A 135 1.12 9.48 13.78
CA ILE A 135 1.80 9.98 12.57
C ILE A 135 0.87 9.83 11.36
N THR A 136 0.31 8.65 11.17
CA THR A 136 -0.56 8.34 10.02
C THR A 136 -1.77 9.26 9.96
N GLN A 137 -2.43 9.54 11.09
CA GLN A 137 -3.61 10.41 11.15
C GLN A 137 -3.31 11.85 10.69
N VAL A 138 -2.12 12.35 10.95
CA VAL A 138 -1.69 13.68 10.55
C VAL A 138 -1.18 13.71 9.11
N LEU A 139 -0.49 12.66 8.66
CA LEU A 139 0.07 12.63 7.32
C LEU A 139 -0.94 12.26 6.24
N VAL A 140 -1.97 11.45 6.55
CA VAL A 140 -2.99 11.05 5.55
C VAL A 140 -3.68 12.26 4.91
N PRO A 141 -4.20 13.26 5.65
CA PRO A 141 -4.79 14.45 5.04
C PRO A 141 -3.83 15.24 4.13
N ILE A 142 -2.53 15.18 4.41
CA ILE A 142 -1.50 15.87 3.64
C ILE A 142 -1.23 15.17 2.29
N TYR A 143 -1.23 13.84 2.30
CA TYR A 143 -0.90 13.06 1.10
C TYR A 143 -2.10 12.66 0.26
N GLU A 144 -3.29 12.52 0.86
CA GLU A 144 -4.49 12.08 0.15
C GLU A 144 -4.82 12.91 -1.10
N PRO A 145 -4.72 14.26 -1.07
CA PRO A 145 -4.93 15.08 -2.27
C PRO A 145 -3.84 14.92 -3.35
N GLN A 146 -2.65 14.42 -2.98
CA GLN A 146 -1.52 14.23 -3.90
C GLN A 146 -1.54 12.86 -4.59
N PHE A 147 -2.37 11.94 -4.12
CA PHE A 147 -2.45 10.59 -4.70
C PHE A 147 -3.31 10.58 -5.95
N SER A 148 -2.87 9.81 -6.95
CA SER A 148 -3.59 9.57 -8.18
C SER A 148 -5.04 9.09 -7.93
N ASP A 149 -5.98 9.53 -8.76
CA ASP A 149 -7.35 9.02 -8.76
C ASP A 149 -7.45 7.56 -9.19
N SER A 150 -6.45 7.06 -9.89
CA SER A 150 -6.32 5.65 -10.29
C SER A 150 -5.73 4.75 -9.21
N SER A 151 -5.41 5.28 -8.02
CA SER A 151 -4.92 4.53 -6.84
C SER A 151 -6.03 4.35 -5.82
N PHE A 152 -6.28 3.11 -5.39
CA PHE A 152 -7.44 2.74 -4.56
C PHE A 152 -7.08 2.07 -3.23
N GLY A 153 -6.00 1.29 -3.17
CA GLY A 153 -5.65 0.52 -1.97
C GLY A 153 -5.15 1.38 -0.82
N PHE A 154 -5.53 1.05 0.42
CA PHE A 154 -5.12 1.72 1.66
C PHE A 154 -5.50 3.20 1.76
N ARG A 155 -6.48 3.63 1.00
CA ARG A 155 -6.96 5.02 1.00
C ARG A 155 -8.36 5.13 1.61
N PRO A 156 -8.66 6.23 2.32
CA PRO A 156 -10.00 6.46 2.88
C PRO A 156 -11.04 6.59 1.76
N LYS A 157 -12.22 6.03 1.99
CA LYS A 157 -13.38 6.09 1.07
C LYS A 157 -13.16 5.49 -0.33
N ARG A 158 -12.08 4.71 -0.54
CA ARG A 158 -11.79 4.01 -1.80
C ARG A 158 -11.65 2.52 -1.52
N GLY A 159 -12.20 1.70 -2.39
CA GLY A 159 -12.21 0.25 -2.21
C GLY A 159 -11.87 -0.53 -3.47
N ALA A 160 -11.74 -1.85 -3.32
CA ALA A 160 -11.43 -2.73 -4.43
C ALA A 160 -12.53 -2.75 -5.50
N HIS A 161 -13.81 -2.50 -5.13
CA HIS A 161 -14.90 -2.38 -6.09
C HIS A 161 -14.74 -1.15 -6.98
N ASP A 162 -14.25 -0.04 -6.45
CA ASP A 162 -14.02 1.17 -7.24
C ASP A 162 -12.90 0.95 -8.24
N ALA A 163 -11.82 0.27 -7.81
CA ALA A 163 -10.75 -0.18 -8.70
C ALA A 163 -11.27 -1.06 -9.84
N LEU A 164 -12.15 -2.03 -9.53
CA LEU A 164 -12.75 -2.92 -10.53
C LEU A 164 -13.69 -2.18 -11.49
N LYS A 165 -14.51 -1.24 -11.00
CA LYS A 165 -15.37 -0.39 -11.84
C LYS A 165 -14.53 0.46 -12.80
N GLN A 166 -13.40 1.01 -12.32
CA GLN A 166 -12.50 1.77 -13.17
C GLN A 166 -11.88 0.90 -14.27
N CYS A 167 -11.48 -0.34 -13.95
CA CYS A 167 -11.02 -1.29 -14.96
C CYS A 167 -12.11 -1.60 -16.00
N GLN A 168 -13.38 -1.74 -15.57
CA GLN A 168 -14.49 -1.94 -16.49
C GLN A 168 -14.69 -0.75 -17.44
N ALA A 169 -14.66 0.48 -16.91
CA ALA A 169 -14.80 1.69 -17.71
C ALA A 169 -13.71 1.76 -18.79
N TYR A 170 -12.44 1.55 -18.43
CA TYR A 170 -11.36 1.52 -19.41
C TYR A 170 -11.50 0.39 -20.44
N ALA A 171 -11.98 -0.79 -20.02
CA ALA A 171 -12.23 -1.88 -20.95
C ALA A 171 -13.37 -1.59 -21.94
N ASP A 172 -14.39 -0.84 -21.51
CA ASP A 172 -15.48 -0.38 -22.38
C ASP A 172 -15.02 0.71 -23.36
N GLU A 173 -14.01 1.53 -22.99
CA GLU A 173 -13.31 2.48 -23.87
C GLU A 173 -12.36 1.78 -24.88
N GLY A 174 -12.27 0.44 -24.86
CA GLY A 174 -11.42 -0.34 -25.76
C GLY A 174 -10.00 -0.63 -25.29
N TYR A 175 -9.66 -0.33 -24.02
CA TYR A 175 -8.38 -0.70 -23.42
C TYR A 175 -8.45 -2.14 -22.89
N VAL A 176 -8.25 -3.11 -23.77
CA VAL A 176 -8.49 -4.54 -23.50
C VAL A 176 -7.23 -5.36 -23.29
N TYR A 177 -6.06 -4.83 -23.52
CA TYR A 177 -4.77 -5.45 -23.20
C TYR A 177 -4.23 -4.87 -21.93
N VAL A 178 -3.77 -5.74 -21.04
CA VAL A 178 -3.36 -5.38 -19.68
C VAL A 178 -1.93 -5.79 -19.46
N VAL A 179 -1.15 -4.87 -18.92
CA VAL A 179 0.10 -5.20 -18.21
C VAL A 179 -0.28 -5.47 -16.76
N ASP A 180 -0.29 -6.75 -16.37
CA ASP A 180 -0.47 -7.18 -14.99
C ASP A 180 0.90 -7.16 -14.31
N MET A 181 1.12 -6.18 -13.43
CA MET A 181 2.44 -5.89 -12.85
C MET A 181 2.50 -6.32 -11.39
N ASP A 182 3.41 -7.24 -11.08
CA ASP A 182 3.70 -7.72 -9.72
C ASP A 182 5.10 -7.25 -9.29
N LEU A 183 5.17 -6.53 -8.17
CA LEU A 183 6.44 -6.11 -7.59
C LEU A 183 7.01 -7.22 -6.69
N GLU A 184 8.28 -7.56 -6.88
CA GLU A 184 8.91 -8.63 -6.10
C GLU A 184 9.08 -8.21 -4.64
N LYS A 185 8.32 -8.86 -3.72
CA LYS A 185 8.41 -8.61 -2.28
C LYS A 185 8.48 -7.12 -1.95
N PHE A 186 7.56 -6.34 -2.51
CA PHE A 186 7.59 -4.87 -2.47
C PHE A 186 7.99 -4.33 -1.09
N PHE A 187 7.26 -4.71 -0.03
CA PHE A 187 7.53 -4.22 1.32
C PHE A 187 8.92 -4.59 1.85
N ASP A 188 9.49 -5.72 1.42
CA ASP A 188 10.83 -6.13 1.85
C ASP A 188 11.94 -5.42 1.05
N ASN A 189 11.63 -4.91 -0.16
CA ASN A 189 12.60 -4.37 -1.11
C ASN A 189 12.55 -2.85 -1.29
N VAL A 190 11.70 -2.12 -0.56
CA VAL A 190 11.66 -0.65 -0.65
C VAL A 190 13.01 -0.06 -0.25
N CYS A 191 13.58 0.78 -1.12
CA CYS A 191 14.76 1.57 -0.80
C CYS A 191 14.38 2.66 0.21
N GLN A 192 14.83 2.52 1.46
CA GLN A 192 14.48 3.44 2.56
C GLN A 192 14.96 4.86 2.29
N SER A 193 16.17 5.03 1.74
CA SER A 193 16.71 6.34 1.40
C SER A 193 15.85 7.05 0.34
N LYS A 194 15.38 6.30 -0.70
CA LYS A 194 14.47 6.84 -1.70
C LYS A 194 13.11 7.20 -1.12
N LEU A 195 12.57 6.40 -0.22
CA LEU A 195 11.32 6.69 0.47
C LEU A 195 11.44 7.96 1.32
N ILE A 196 12.52 8.12 2.08
CA ILE A 196 12.79 9.32 2.88
C ILE A 196 12.96 10.56 1.98
N GLU A 197 13.66 10.44 0.86
CA GLU A 197 13.76 11.51 -0.14
C GLU A 197 12.37 11.97 -0.61
N VAL A 198 11.50 11.03 -0.99
CA VAL A 198 10.13 11.34 -1.44
C VAL A 198 9.31 11.99 -0.32
N LEU A 199 9.39 11.45 0.89
CA LEU A 199 8.73 12.01 2.08
C LEU A 199 9.16 13.47 2.36
N SER A 200 10.45 13.75 2.27
CA SER A 200 11.02 15.08 2.57
C SER A 200 10.61 16.17 1.58
N ARG A 201 10.02 15.80 0.44
CA ARG A 201 9.46 16.77 -0.51
C ARG A 201 8.23 17.49 0.06
N SER A 202 7.37 16.75 0.78
CA SER A 202 6.13 17.28 1.36
C SER A 202 6.23 17.52 2.86
N VAL A 203 7.00 16.72 3.60
CA VAL A 203 7.19 16.87 5.07
C VAL A 203 8.47 17.63 5.34
N LYS A 204 8.35 18.87 5.84
CA LYS A 204 9.50 19.76 6.14
C LYS A 204 9.97 19.69 7.59
N ASP A 205 9.20 19.06 8.48
CA ASP A 205 9.61 18.84 9.88
C ASP A 205 10.64 17.69 9.95
N GLY A 206 11.92 18.04 10.08
CA GLY A 206 13.03 17.08 10.14
C GLY A 206 12.93 16.08 11.29
N ARG A 207 12.24 16.44 12.39
CA ARG A 207 12.04 15.54 13.54
C ARG A 207 11.05 14.44 13.19
N VAL A 208 10.01 14.76 12.41
CA VAL A 208 9.05 13.76 11.90
C VAL A 208 9.74 12.82 10.91
N ILE A 209 10.55 13.35 9.99
CA ILE A 209 11.34 12.55 9.07
C ILE A 209 12.32 11.64 9.83
N SER A 210 13.02 12.17 10.83
CA SER A 210 13.94 11.40 11.68
C SER A 210 13.22 10.27 12.42
N LEU A 211 12.03 10.54 12.98
CA LEU A 211 11.22 9.54 13.66
C LEU A 211 10.77 8.42 12.71
N ILE A 212 10.31 8.77 11.50
CA ILE A 212 9.93 7.78 10.48
C ILE A 212 11.15 6.95 10.08
N HIS A 213 12.30 7.58 9.87
CA HIS A 213 13.55 6.90 9.55
C HIS A 213 13.94 5.90 10.66
N GLN A 214 13.81 6.29 11.93
CA GLN A 214 14.05 5.38 13.06
C GLN A 214 13.09 4.17 13.04
N TYR A 215 11.81 4.35 12.68
CA TYR A 215 10.87 3.24 12.52
C TYR A 215 11.28 2.29 11.39
N LEU A 216 11.82 2.79 10.30
CA LEU A 216 12.32 1.95 9.20
C LEU A 216 13.55 1.13 9.62
N HIS A 217 14.40 1.69 10.49
CA HIS A 217 15.65 1.07 10.96
C HIS A 217 15.50 0.32 12.29
N ALA A 218 14.30 0.26 12.89
CA ALA A 218 14.10 -0.35 14.19
C ALA A 218 14.52 -1.83 14.28
N GLY A 219 14.68 -2.49 13.14
CA GLY A 219 15.07 -3.89 13.06
C GLY A 219 13.92 -4.85 13.32
N VAL A 220 14.25 -6.12 13.30
CA VAL A 220 13.30 -7.24 13.42
C VAL A 220 13.85 -8.27 14.40
N ILE A 221 12.99 -8.79 15.29
CA ILE A 221 13.32 -9.97 16.09
C ILE A 221 12.66 -11.20 15.46
N ARG A 222 13.50 -12.18 15.11
CA ARG A 222 13.10 -13.48 14.59
C ARG A 222 13.70 -14.60 15.43
N HIS A 223 12.85 -15.48 15.97
CA HIS A 223 13.31 -16.58 16.86
C HIS A 223 14.25 -16.13 18.00
N GLY A 224 14.01 -14.93 18.56
CA GLY A 224 14.83 -14.34 19.62
C GLY A 224 16.11 -13.63 19.15
N MET A 225 16.46 -13.70 17.86
CA MET A 225 17.62 -13.02 17.28
C MET A 225 17.24 -11.69 16.64
N PHE A 226 18.08 -10.67 16.84
CA PHE A 226 17.92 -9.36 16.23
C PHE A 226 18.54 -9.35 14.83
N GLU A 227 17.74 -8.91 13.85
CA GLU A 227 18.17 -8.66 12.47
C GLU A 227 18.02 -7.17 12.17
N ARG A 228 19.07 -6.53 11.63
CA ARG A 228 18.98 -5.15 11.16
C ARG A 228 18.06 -5.02 9.95
N SER A 229 17.37 -3.88 9.84
CA SER A 229 16.51 -3.57 8.69
C SER A 229 17.14 -2.43 7.90
N GLU A 230 17.93 -2.76 6.88
CA GLU A 230 18.58 -1.78 5.99
C GLU A 230 17.73 -1.45 4.76
N GLN A 231 16.76 -2.29 4.47
CA GLN A 231 15.81 -2.16 3.36
C GLN A 231 14.40 -2.52 3.81
N GLY A 232 13.44 -2.07 3.04
CA GLY A 232 12.04 -2.42 3.23
C GLY A 232 11.29 -1.55 4.24
N VAL A 233 10.00 -1.78 4.26
CA VAL A 233 9.04 -1.20 5.22
C VAL A 233 8.39 -2.35 5.99
N PRO A 234 8.46 -2.39 7.33
CA PRO A 234 7.89 -3.47 8.12
C PRO A 234 6.40 -3.67 7.83
N GLN A 235 5.97 -4.84 7.36
CA GLN A 235 4.57 -5.16 7.14
C GLN A 235 3.85 -5.37 8.48
N GLY A 236 2.80 -4.59 8.79
CA GLY A 236 1.93 -4.80 9.94
C GLY A 236 1.83 -3.62 10.90
N GLY A 237 2.63 -2.57 10.73
CA GLY A 237 2.46 -1.30 11.44
C GLY A 237 1.42 -0.40 10.75
N PRO A 238 0.75 0.50 11.51
CA PRO A 238 -0.23 1.44 10.94
C PRO A 238 0.34 2.39 9.89
N LEU A 239 1.63 2.71 9.97
CA LEU A 239 2.30 3.65 9.06
C LEU A 239 2.64 3.04 7.70
N SER A 240 2.87 1.72 7.64
CA SER A 240 3.38 1.04 6.45
C SER A 240 2.48 1.17 5.20
N PRO A 241 1.14 1.13 5.29
CA PRO A 241 0.27 1.33 4.13
C PRO A 241 0.40 2.73 3.52
N LEU A 242 0.53 3.76 4.35
CA LEU A 242 0.73 5.13 3.89
C LEU A 242 2.09 5.29 3.19
N LEU A 243 3.17 4.79 3.80
CA LEU A 243 4.52 4.83 3.22
C LEU A 243 4.58 4.08 1.87
N SER A 244 3.87 2.96 1.77
CA SER A 244 3.70 2.21 0.52
C SER A 244 3.07 3.09 -0.57
N ASN A 245 1.96 3.76 -0.26
CA ASN A 245 1.30 4.63 -1.23
C ASN A 245 2.15 5.84 -1.60
N ILE A 246 2.86 6.46 -0.66
CA ILE A 246 3.78 7.57 -0.93
C ILE A 246 4.87 7.14 -1.93
N MET A 247 5.48 5.98 -1.72
CA MET A 247 6.51 5.47 -2.63
C MET A 247 5.95 5.15 -4.01
N LEU A 248 4.79 4.49 -4.08
CA LEU A 248 4.18 4.08 -5.35
C LEU A 248 3.47 5.23 -6.08
N ASN A 249 3.19 6.34 -5.42
CA ASN A 249 2.67 7.54 -6.07
C ASN A 249 3.65 8.12 -7.10
N GLU A 250 4.95 7.89 -6.94
CA GLU A 250 5.93 8.25 -7.96
C GLU A 250 5.76 7.44 -9.25
N LEU A 251 5.34 6.16 -9.14
CA LEU A 251 4.93 5.36 -10.29
C LEU A 251 3.63 5.87 -10.89
N ASP A 252 2.64 6.19 -10.04
CA ASP A 252 1.35 6.70 -10.49
C ASP A 252 1.53 8.00 -11.30
N LYS A 253 2.30 8.96 -10.78
CA LYS A 253 2.63 10.22 -11.47
C LYS A 253 3.32 9.98 -12.82
N GLU A 254 4.23 9.03 -12.89
CA GLU A 254 4.91 8.70 -14.14
C GLU A 254 3.96 8.07 -15.18
N LEU A 255 3.03 7.22 -14.72
CA LEU A 255 1.99 6.64 -15.57
C LEU A 255 1.04 7.71 -16.11
N GLU A 256 0.61 8.66 -15.27
CA GLU A 256 -0.21 9.81 -15.65
C GLU A 256 0.52 10.73 -16.64
N ARG A 257 1.76 11.09 -16.34
CA ARG A 257 2.59 11.91 -17.21
C ARG A 257 2.75 11.32 -18.63
N ARG A 258 2.75 9.99 -18.74
CA ARG A 258 2.79 9.28 -20.03
C ARG A 258 1.42 9.06 -20.65
N GLY A 259 0.33 9.48 -20.01
CA GLY A 259 -1.04 9.31 -20.50
C GLY A 259 -1.53 7.86 -20.44
N HIS A 260 -0.93 6.99 -19.60
CA HIS A 260 -1.38 5.61 -19.46
C HIS A 260 -2.66 5.52 -18.62
N LYS A 261 -3.60 4.70 -19.07
CA LYS A 261 -4.74 4.26 -18.25
C LYS A 261 -4.28 3.14 -17.35
N PHE A 262 -4.43 3.29 -16.03
CA PHE A 262 -4.02 2.30 -15.06
C PHE A 262 -4.96 2.26 -13.86
N VAL A 263 -4.89 1.19 -13.10
CA VAL A 263 -5.58 1.02 -11.83
C VAL A 263 -4.62 0.34 -10.87
N ARG A 264 -4.37 0.96 -9.73
CA ARG A 264 -3.50 0.40 -8.70
C ARG A 264 -4.25 0.16 -7.39
N TYR A 265 -4.09 -1.02 -6.83
CA TYR A 265 -4.57 -1.36 -5.49
C TYR A 265 -3.40 -1.85 -4.62
N ALA A 266 -2.89 -0.99 -3.75
CA ALA A 266 -1.64 -1.21 -3.01
C ALA A 266 -0.46 -1.47 -3.98
N ASP A 267 0.18 -2.64 -3.91
CA ASP A 267 1.27 -3.08 -4.78
C ASP A 267 0.81 -3.76 -6.09
N ASP A 268 -0.48 -4.13 -6.19
CA ASP A 268 -1.07 -4.70 -7.42
C ASP A 268 -1.41 -3.57 -8.41
N CYS A 269 -0.75 -3.53 -9.56
CA CYS A 269 -0.96 -2.50 -10.59
C CYS A 269 -1.32 -3.11 -11.94
N MET A 270 -2.43 -2.65 -12.52
CA MET A 270 -2.86 -2.97 -13.87
C MET A 270 -2.74 -1.75 -14.79
N ILE A 271 -1.95 -1.83 -15.86
CA ILE A 271 -1.88 -0.79 -16.89
C ILE A 271 -2.63 -1.29 -18.13
N LEU A 272 -3.60 -0.51 -18.59
CA LEU A 272 -4.49 -0.92 -19.68
C LEU A 272 -4.10 -0.23 -20.98
N CYS A 273 -4.05 -1.00 -22.07
CA CYS A 273 -3.64 -0.57 -23.40
C CYS A 273 -4.65 -1.02 -24.45
N LYS A 274 -4.72 -0.31 -25.61
CA LYS A 274 -5.60 -0.65 -26.72
C LYS A 274 -5.09 -1.83 -27.55
N SER A 275 -3.78 -2.06 -27.59
CA SER A 275 -3.17 -3.14 -28.37
C SER A 275 -2.12 -3.91 -27.57
N ARG A 276 -1.88 -5.17 -27.94
CA ARG A 276 -0.87 -6.02 -27.34
C ARG A 276 0.54 -5.42 -27.50
N ARG A 277 0.87 -4.93 -28.69
CA ARG A 277 2.17 -4.29 -28.96
C ARG A 277 2.40 -3.05 -28.11
N SER A 278 1.35 -2.24 -27.87
CA SER A 278 1.44 -1.11 -26.94
C SER A 278 1.69 -1.58 -25.51
N ALA A 279 0.99 -2.62 -25.03
CA ALA A 279 1.18 -3.16 -23.70
C ALA A 279 2.58 -3.73 -23.48
N GLU A 280 3.15 -4.43 -24.48
CA GLU A 280 4.52 -4.97 -24.41
C GLU A 280 5.57 -3.84 -24.31
N ARG A 281 5.45 -2.77 -25.12
CA ARG A 281 6.31 -1.59 -25.02
C ARG A 281 6.16 -0.88 -23.67
N THR A 282 4.94 -0.76 -23.18
CA THR A 282 4.66 -0.16 -21.87
C THR A 282 5.30 -0.98 -20.77
N LEU A 283 5.15 -2.31 -20.78
CA LEU A 283 5.77 -3.20 -19.82
C LEU A 283 7.29 -2.97 -19.75
N GLU A 284 7.97 -2.96 -20.89
CA GLU A 284 9.43 -2.77 -20.94
C GLU A 284 9.85 -1.40 -20.38
N SER A 285 9.18 -0.33 -20.83
CA SER A 285 9.54 1.04 -20.44
C SER A 285 9.25 1.33 -18.96
N ILE A 286 8.13 0.83 -18.42
CA ILE A 286 7.76 1.01 -17.01
C ILE A 286 8.62 0.12 -16.09
N THR A 287 8.94 -1.11 -16.50
CA THR A 287 9.91 -1.95 -15.77
C THR A 287 11.24 -1.22 -15.61
N ARG A 288 11.76 -0.63 -16.69
CA ARG A 288 13.01 0.16 -16.63
C ARG A 288 12.91 1.36 -15.68
N TYR A 289 11.78 2.04 -15.64
CA TYR A 289 11.53 3.16 -14.71
C TYR A 289 11.52 2.68 -13.26
N ILE A 290 10.76 1.62 -12.96
CA ILE A 290 10.65 1.03 -11.62
C ILE A 290 12.03 0.60 -11.10
N GLU A 291 12.80 -0.12 -11.93
CA GLU A 291 14.11 -0.64 -11.51
C GLU A 291 15.17 0.47 -11.39
N LYS A 292 15.21 1.44 -12.31
CA LYS A 292 16.25 2.48 -12.34
C LYS A 292 15.95 3.73 -11.52
N LYS A 293 14.66 4.09 -11.32
CA LYS A 293 14.27 5.33 -10.65
C LYS A 293 13.67 5.11 -9.26
N LEU A 294 12.93 4.02 -9.08
CA LEU A 294 12.33 3.70 -7.80
C LEU A 294 13.15 2.65 -7.01
N PHE A 295 14.16 2.04 -7.64
CA PHE A 295 14.99 0.99 -7.04
C PHE A 295 14.16 -0.19 -6.51
N LEU A 296 13.02 -0.46 -7.16
CA LEU A 296 12.15 -1.60 -6.87
C LEU A 296 12.40 -2.71 -7.89
N LYS A 297 12.10 -3.95 -7.51
CA LYS A 297 12.25 -5.11 -8.39
C LYS A 297 10.90 -5.55 -8.95
N VAL A 298 10.82 -5.75 -10.26
CA VAL A 298 9.65 -6.32 -10.92
C VAL A 298 9.77 -7.83 -10.93
N ASN A 299 8.74 -8.53 -10.50
CA ASN A 299 8.65 -9.98 -10.55
C ASN A 299 8.36 -10.46 -11.97
N ARG A 300 9.40 -10.73 -12.75
CA ARG A 300 9.29 -11.08 -14.17
C ARG A 300 8.54 -12.39 -14.42
N ASN A 301 8.47 -13.28 -13.44
CA ASN A 301 7.73 -14.56 -13.57
C ASN A 301 6.21 -14.39 -13.44
N LYS A 302 5.76 -13.33 -12.77
CA LYS A 302 4.33 -13.06 -12.56
C LYS A 302 3.84 -11.92 -13.42
N THR A 303 4.70 -10.94 -13.72
CA THR A 303 4.37 -9.80 -14.57
C THR A 303 4.24 -10.25 -16.03
N HIS A 304 3.10 -9.98 -16.63
CA HIS A 304 2.84 -10.42 -18.02
C HIS A 304 1.84 -9.51 -18.72
N VAL A 305 1.82 -9.60 -20.04
CA VAL A 305 0.80 -8.96 -20.88
C VAL A 305 -0.27 -9.98 -21.25
N ALA A 306 -1.51 -9.64 -20.96
CA ALA A 306 -2.63 -10.49 -21.29
C ALA A 306 -3.85 -9.67 -21.78
N HIS A 307 -4.77 -10.32 -22.50
CA HIS A 307 -6.09 -9.73 -22.75
C HIS A 307 -6.90 -9.76 -21.44
N ILE A 308 -7.64 -8.69 -21.13
CA ILE A 308 -8.34 -8.49 -19.85
C ILE A 308 -9.24 -9.67 -19.44
N ARG A 309 -9.82 -10.40 -20.40
CA ARG A 309 -10.66 -11.61 -20.14
C ARG A 309 -9.91 -12.75 -19.44
N TYR A 310 -8.58 -12.77 -19.52
CA TYR A 310 -7.74 -13.82 -18.91
C TYR A 310 -7.10 -13.36 -17.59
N VAL A 311 -7.25 -12.09 -17.23
CA VAL A 311 -6.66 -11.52 -16.04
C VAL A 311 -7.53 -11.79 -14.82
N LYS A 312 -6.86 -12.09 -13.68
CA LYS A 312 -7.47 -12.12 -12.36
C LYS A 312 -7.01 -10.87 -11.58
N TYR A 313 -7.94 -10.00 -11.25
CA TYR A 313 -7.64 -8.82 -10.45
C TYR A 313 -8.55 -8.75 -9.23
N LEU A 314 -7.98 -8.58 -8.04
CA LEU A 314 -8.70 -8.48 -6.75
C LEU A 314 -9.76 -9.59 -6.54
N GLY A 315 -9.48 -10.80 -7.02
CA GLY A 315 -10.39 -11.94 -6.89
C GLY A 315 -11.41 -12.09 -8.01
N TYR A 316 -11.50 -11.15 -8.95
CA TYR A 316 -12.43 -11.13 -10.07
C TYR A 316 -11.75 -11.39 -11.41
N GLY A 317 -12.54 -11.78 -12.39
CA GLY A 317 -12.21 -11.80 -13.80
C GLY A 317 -13.21 -10.97 -14.60
N PHE A 318 -12.85 -10.66 -15.82
CA PHE A 318 -13.63 -9.81 -16.71
C PHE A 318 -14.21 -10.64 -17.88
N TYR A 319 -15.43 -10.33 -18.32
CA TYR A 319 -16.03 -10.93 -19.50
C TYR A 319 -16.89 -9.90 -20.23
N ARG A 320 -17.18 -10.16 -21.51
CA ARG A 320 -18.02 -9.26 -22.31
C ARG A 320 -19.41 -9.85 -22.47
N LYS A 321 -20.46 -9.03 -22.26
CA LYS A 321 -21.86 -9.37 -22.50
C LYS A 321 -22.57 -8.13 -23.05
N ASN A 322 -23.25 -8.27 -24.18
CA ASN A 322 -23.96 -7.18 -24.86
C ASN A 322 -23.05 -5.95 -25.12
N GLY A 323 -21.84 -6.19 -25.64
CA GLY A 323 -20.87 -5.13 -25.93
C GLY A 323 -20.15 -4.52 -24.71
N LYS A 324 -20.63 -4.76 -23.49
CA LYS A 324 -20.09 -4.16 -22.25
C LYS A 324 -19.23 -5.13 -21.46
N CYS A 325 -18.20 -4.63 -20.80
CA CYS A 325 -17.38 -5.37 -19.86
C CYS A 325 -18.17 -5.61 -18.55
N ARG A 326 -18.13 -6.85 -18.06
CA ARG A 326 -18.77 -7.27 -16.82
C ARG A 326 -17.79 -8.00 -15.93
N LEU A 327 -18.03 -7.93 -14.62
CA LEU A 327 -17.27 -8.64 -13.60
C LEU A 327 -17.90 -9.99 -13.27
N ARG A 328 -17.05 -10.97 -13.02
CA ARG A 328 -17.42 -12.24 -12.40
C ARG A 328 -16.40 -12.66 -11.39
N VAL A 329 -16.80 -13.39 -10.37
CA VAL A 329 -15.84 -14.01 -9.45
C VAL A 329 -14.94 -14.94 -10.26
N HIS A 330 -13.63 -14.79 -10.11
CA HIS A 330 -12.68 -15.57 -10.90
C HIS A 330 -12.74 -17.05 -10.53
N PRO A 331 -12.66 -18.00 -11.49
CA PRO A 331 -12.75 -19.44 -11.22
C PRO A 331 -11.80 -19.94 -10.13
N LYS A 332 -10.54 -19.45 -10.11
CA LYS A 332 -9.57 -19.76 -9.05
C LYS A 332 -10.04 -19.35 -7.64
N SER A 333 -10.80 -18.25 -7.53
CA SER A 333 -11.38 -17.80 -6.24
C SER A 333 -12.52 -18.72 -5.79
N ILE A 334 -13.35 -19.18 -6.74
CA ILE A 334 -14.42 -20.15 -6.48
C ILE A 334 -13.83 -21.51 -6.06
N THR A 335 -12.79 -21.98 -6.75
CA THR A 335 -12.11 -23.24 -6.37
C THR A 335 -11.59 -23.18 -4.96
N LYS A 336 -10.90 -22.10 -4.57
CA LYS A 336 -10.45 -21.88 -3.19
C LYS A 336 -11.58 -21.93 -2.16
N MET A 337 -12.69 -21.25 -2.46
CA MET A 337 -13.87 -21.29 -1.61
C MET A 337 -14.34 -22.73 -1.42
N LYS A 338 -14.51 -23.48 -2.52
CA LYS A 338 -14.94 -24.88 -2.49
C LYS A 338 -13.98 -25.74 -1.66
N ASP A 339 -12.68 -25.58 -1.84
CA ASP A 339 -11.68 -26.36 -1.12
C ASP A 339 -11.70 -26.04 0.38
N ARG A 340 -11.88 -24.77 0.75
CA ARG A 340 -12.05 -24.40 2.18
C ARG A 340 -13.33 -24.94 2.78
N LEU A 341 -14.45 -24.91 2.03
CA LEU A 341 -15.70 -25.54 2.46
C LEU A 341 -15.54 -27.06 2.66
N ARG A 342 -14.92 -27.76 1.70
CA ARG A 342 -14.62 -29.20 1.84
C ARG A 342 -13.79 -29.49 3.07
N PHE A 343 -12.77 -28.66 3.34
CA PHE A 343 -11.94 -28.81 4.54
C PHE A 343 -12.75 -28.64 5.84
N ILE A 344 -13.63 -27.63 5.91
CA ILE A 344 -14.48 -27.40 7.10
C ILE A 344 -15.47 -28.55 7.30
N LEU A 345 -16.04 -29.06 6.21
CA LEU A 345 -17.07 -30.10 6.24
C LEU A 345 -16.52 -31.52 6.33
N LYS A 346 -15.20 -31.70 6.22
CA LYS A 346 -14.57 -33.03 6.30
C LYS A 346 -14.89 -33.70 7.66
N ARG A 347 -15.49 -34.91 7.62
CA ARG A 347 -15.90 -35.64 8.83
C ARG A 347 -14.70 -36.00 9.74
N SER A 348 -13.54 -36.31 9.13
CA SER A 348 -12.34 -36.77 9.82
C SER A 348 -11.48 -35.63 10.47
N ASN A 349 -12.01 -34.39 10.58
CA ASN A 349 -11.24 -33.29 11.18
C ASN A 349 -11.40 -33.14 12.71
N GLY A 350 -12.04 -34.11 13.39
CA GLY A 350 -12.19 -34.13 14.83
C GLY A 350 -13.13 -33.07 15.44
N LYS A 351 -13.87 -32.32 14.62
CA LYS A 351 -14.71 -31.21 15.09
C LYS A 351 -16.18 -31.65 15.20
N GLY A 352 -16.83 -31.31 16.30
CA GLY A 352 -18.27 -31.49 16.49
C GLY A 352 -19.10 -30.65 15.50
N ASN A 353 -20.37 -31.01 15.32
CA ASN A 353 -21.27 -30.37 14.35
C ASN A 353 -21.50 -28.88 14.65
N GLU A 354 -21.61 -28.48 15.90
CA GLU A 354 -21.77 -27.08 16.30
C GLU A 354 -20.56 -26.23 15.91
N VAL A 355 -19.34 -26.74 16.18
CA VAL A 355 -18.10 -26.05 15.80
C VAL A 355 -17.98 -25.93 14.28
N ARG A 356 -18.40 -26.96 13.53
CA ARG A 356 -18.43 -26.91 12.06
C ARG A 356 -19.42 -25.87 11.55
N ALA A 357 -20.62 -25.82 12.12
CA ALA A 357 -21.64 -24.84 11.76
C ALA A 357 -21.16 -23.41 12.01
N LEU A 358 -20.53 -23.18 13.16
CA LEU A 358 -19.93 -21.86 13.49
C LEU A 358 -18.83 -21.47 12.52
N LEU A 359 -17.90 -22.39 12.22
CA LEU A 359 -16.81 -22.14 11.27
C LEU A 359 -17.34 -21.88 9.85
N LEU A 360 -18.35 -22.63 9.43
CA LEU A 360 -19.02 -22.48 8.15
C LEU A 360 -19.70 -21.11 8.04
N LYS A 361 -20.49 -20.73 9.04
CA LYS A 361 -21.16 -19.41 9.11
C LYS A 361 -20.15 -18.27 9.03
N ARG A 362 -19.07 -18.35 9.84
CA ARG A 362 -17.97 -17.35 9.82
C ARG A 362 -17.28 -17.28 8.46
N PHE A 363 -16.98 -18.42 7.86
CA PHE A 363 -16.30 -18.48 6.56
C PHE A 363 -17.18 -17.93 5.43
N ILE A 364 -18.45 -18.36 5.34
CA ILE A 364 -19.38 -17.89 4.30
C ILE A 364 -19.60 -16.38 4.45
N LYS A 365 -19.89 -15.90 5.68
CA LYS A 365 -20.07 -14.46 5.93
C LYS A 365 -18.83 -13.67 5.52
N GLY A 366 -17.62 -14.10 5.94
CA GLY A 366 -16.37 -13.44 5.56
C GLY A 366 -16.10 -13.48 4.06
N TRP A 367 -16.38 -14.61 3.39
CA TRP A 367 -16.18 -14.75 1.96
C TRP A 367 -17.16 -13.88 1.15
N VAL A 368 -18.44 -13.88 1.52
CA VAL A 368 -19.47 -13.03 0.89
C VAL A 368 -19.12 -11.56 1.08
N LEU A 369 -18.78 -11.14 2.31
CA LEU A 369 -18.38 -9.77 2.57
C LEU A 369 -17.09 -9.38 1.83
N SER A 370 -16.11 -10.28 1.71
CA SER A 370 -14.86 -9.98 0.99
C SER A 370 -15.04 -9.86 -0.53
N LEU A 371 -16.08 -10.47 -1.11
CA LEU A 371 -16.36 -10.42 -2.55
C LEU A 371 -17.51 -9.47 -2.90
N ILE A 372 -18.52 -9.33 -2.05
CA ILE A 372 -19.64 -8.40 -2.27
C ILE A 372 -19.29 -7.02 -1.71
N HIS A 373 -18.63 -6.98 -0.55
CA HIS A 373 -18.02 -5.83 0.04
C HIS A 373 -16.51 -6.05 0.07
N ILE A 374 -15.82 -5.86 -1.05
CA ILE A 374 -14.39 -5.62 -1.02
C ILE A 374 -14.18 -4.16 -0.54
N SER A 375 -14.74 -3.83 0.59
CA SER A 375 -14.18 -2.83 1.46
C SER A 375 -12.91 -3.44 2.05
N GLU A 376 -11.88 -2.64 2.29
CA GLU A 376 -10.61 -3.02 2.93
C GLU A 376 -10.78 -4.18 3.89
N PRO A 377 -9.79 -5.08 4.07
CA PRO A 377 -9.85 -6.09 5.10
C PRO A 377 -9.95 -5.40 6.47
N THR A 378 -11.12 -4.85 6.76
CA THR A 378 -11.55 -4.65 8.12
C THR A 378 -11.49 -6.03 8.70
N ARG A 379 -10.55 -6.25 9.65
CA ARG A 379 -10.58 -7.42 10.53
C ARG A 379 -12.04 -7.69 10.85
N PRO A 380 -12.51 -8.94 10.76
CA PRO A 380 -13.86 -9.24 11.24
C PRO A 380 -13.96 -8.67 12.64
N GLU A 381 -14.94 -7.80 12.86
CA GLU A 381 -15.27 -7.37 14.21
C GLU A 381 -15.47 -8.63 15.04
N PRO A 382 -14.87 -8.73 16.22
CA PRO A 382 -15.15 -9.84 17.10
C PRO A 382 -16.66 -9.82 17.35
N ILE A 383 -17.32 -10.88 16.94
CA ILE A 383 -18.72 -11.12 17.24
C ILE A 383 -18.79 -11.24 18.74
N SER A 384 -19.44 -10.27 19.38
CA SER A 384 -19.85 -10.30 20.79
C SER A 384 -20.62 -11.56 21.11
#